data_5a98ad5d904fe776ed467585d771d48c
#
_entry.id   5a98ad5d904fe776ed467585d771d48c
#
_cell.length_a   1.000
_cell.length_b   1.000
_cell.length_c   1.000
_cell.angle_alpha   90.00
_cell.angle_beta   90.00
_cell.angle_gamma   90.00
#
_symmetry.space_group_name_H-M   'P 1'
#
loop_
_entity.id
_entity.type
_entity.pdbx_description
1 polymer ?
#
loop_
_entity_poly.entity_id
_entity_poly.type
_entity_poly.pdbx_seq_one_letter_code
_entity_poly.pdbx_strand_id
1 'polypeptide(L)'
;MPYKAIGLISGGLDSLLAAKLILDQGISVLGIKFVSPFCTCPKEGCLNQAKELGFPLKVIPLREEFIRMLKAPKYGYGKNFNPCIDCRILIFSKAKEIMEEEKAEFIFTGEVLGERPMSQNRWAMRVIEKESGLEGLVLRPLSAKLLPPTRPEERGIVDREKLLTIRGRSRKPQMALAEKLGIKNYPTPAGGCLLTNKEFAQKVRDALNFGEETIFDMELLKIGRHFRLKSGAKVIVGRDEKENAFLSKIGKEGKILQVKDFPGPVAILRRSEREDDLIIAARLCARYSDAREKEEVIVICDGKEIKVKPFSEAEVAPFRIIRR
;
A
#
# COMPACT_ATOMS: atom_id res chain seq x y z
N MET A 1 6.21 -29.22 22.94
CA MET A 1 5.46 -28.01 22.67
C MET A 1 4.90 -28.13 21.25
N PRO A 2 3.72 -27.59 20.92
CA PRO A 2 3.24 -27.61 19.54
C PRO A 2 4.22 -26.84 18.64
N TYR A 3 4.38 -27.31 17.41
CA TYR A 3 5.17 -26.59 16.41
C TYR A 3 4.59 -25.18 16.19
N LYS A 4 5.47 -24.20 15.91
CA LYS A 4 5.10 -22.81 15.68
C LYS A 4 5.42 -22.39 14.25
N ALA A 5 4.52 -21.66 13.61
CA ALA A 5 4.70 -21.11 12.28
C ALA A 5 4.44 -19.60 12.24
N ILE A 6 5.18 -18.89 11.39
CA ILE A 6 4.91 -17.49 11.07
C ILE A 6 3.96 -17.43 9.88
N GLY A 7 2.81 -16.78 10.05
CA GLY A 7 1.85 -16.55 8.97
C GLY A 7 1.97 -15.15 8.38
N LEU A 8 2.25 -15.00 7.08
CA LEU A 8 2.19 -13.71 6.41
C LEU A 8 0.74 -13.36 6.07
N ILE A 9 0.12 -12.53 6.89
CA ILE A 9 -1.31 -12.22 6.84
C ILE A 9 -1.54 -10.88 6.12
N SER A 10 -2.08 -10.94 4.92
CA SER A 10 -2.43 -9.73 4.15
C SER A 10 -3.80 -9.14 4.55
N GLY A 11 -4.64 -9.92 5.20
CA GLY A 11 -6.06 -9.62 5.48
C GLY A 11 -6.99 -9.96 4.32
N GLY A 12 -6.48 -10.53 3.24
CA GLY A 12 -7.28 -11.13 2.18
C GLY A 12 -7.66 -12.57 2.49
N LEU A 13 -8.70 -13.07 1.81
CA LEU A 13 -9.25 -14.41 1.99
C LEU A 13 -8.18 -15.51 1.98
N ASP A 14 -7.27 -15.48 1.00
CA ASP A 14 -6.25 -16.51 0.83
C ASP A 14 -5.33 -16.66 2.05
N SER A 15 -4.95 -15.54 2.68
CA SER A 15 -4.13 -15.58 3.89
C SER A 15 -4.86 -16.15 5.10
N LEU A 16 -6.18 -15.95 5.20
CA LEU A 16 -7.01 -16.52 6.26
C LEU A 16 -7.24 -18.02 6.06
N LEU A 17 -7.51 -18.44 4.83
CA LEU A 17 -7.63 -19.85 4.47
C LEU A 17 -6.31 -20.60 4.75
N ALA A 18 -5.17 -20.01 4.37
CA ALA A 18 -3.88 -20.60 4.66
C ALA A 18 -3.65 -20.74 6.17
N ALA A 19 -3.98 -19.70 6.97
CA ALA A 19 -3.87 -19.75 8.43
C ALA A 19 -4.78 -20.85 9.01
N LYS A 20 -6.02 -20.95 8.57
CA LYS A 20 -6.96 -21.97 9.02
C LYS A 20 -6.45 -23.40 8.75
N LEU A 21 -5.92 -23.65 7.54
CA LEU A 21 -5.36 -24.96 7.19
C LEU A 21 -4.14 -25.37 8.05
N ILE A 22 -3.38 -24.42 8.54
CA ILE A 22 -2.24 -24.67 9.43
C ILE A 22 -2.71 -24.90 10.87
N LEU A 23 -3.65 -24.06 11.35
CA LEU A 23 -4.26 -24.21 12.68
C LEU A 23 -4.98 -25.56 12.84
N ASP A 24 -5.69 -26.01 11.79
CA ASP A 24 -6.40 -27.29 11.80
C ASP A 24 -5.47 -28.52 11.87
N GLN A 25 -4.17 -28.32 11.67
CA GLN A 25 -3.14 -29.34 11.88
C GLN A 25 -2.50 -29.28 13.28
N GLY A 26 -3.02 -28.44 14.19
CA GLY A 26 -2.53 -28.30 15.55
C GLY A 26 -1.23 -27.50 15.67
N ILE A 27 -0.84 -26.76 14.62
CA ILE A 27 0.35 -25.92 14.57
C ILE A 27 -0.02 -24.53 15.10
N SER A 28 0.74 -24.02 16.08
CA SER A 28 0.50 -22.67 16.58
C SER A 28 0.97 -21.61 15.57
N VAL A 29 0.17 -20.55 15.39
CA VAL A 29 0.41 -19.51 14.40
C VAL A 29 0.67 -18.18 15.09
N LEU A 30 1.77 -17.51 14.69
CA LEU A 30 1.95 -16.07 14.89
C LEU A 30 1.77 -15.37 13.54
N GLY A 31 0.68 -14.62 13.41
CA GLY A 31 0.43 -13.83 12.22
C GLY A 31 1.28 -12.56 12.20
N ILE A 32 1.84 -12.24 11.05
CA ILE A 32 2.57 -10.98 10.81
C ILE A 32 1.92 -10.27 9.62
N LYS A 33 1.53 -9.01 9.83
CA LYS A 33 1.08 -8.11 8.77
C LYS A 33 2.10 -7.00 8.56
N PHE A 34 2.77 -7.01 7.43
CA PHE A 34 3.59 -5.89 7.00
C PHE A 34 2.73 -4.81 6.32
N VAL A 35 2.96 -3.55 6.66
CA VAL A 35 2.19 -2.41 6.15
C VAL A 35 3.14 -1.36 5.59
N SER A 36 3.01 -1.06 4.30
CA SER A 36 3.70 0.06 3.65
C SER A 36 2.74 1.26 3.50
N PRO A 37 3.25 2.46 3.19
CA PRO A 37 2.40 3.62 2.86
C PRO A 37 1.43 3.37 1.72
N PHE A 38 1.66 2.34 0.90
CA PHE A 38 0.89 2.03 -0.30
C PHE A 38 -0.16 0.92 -0.12
N CYS A 39 -0.28 0.37 1.08
CA CYS A 39 -1.30 -0.65 1.39
C CYS A 39 -2.68 -0.01 1.51
N THR A 40 -3.70 -0.64 0.89
CA THR A 40 -5.10 -0.20 0.98
C THR A 40 -5.92 -0.99 1.98
N CYS A 41 -5.37 -2.05 2.56
CA CYS A 41 -6.09 -2.92 3.48
C CYS A 41 -6.18 -2.30 4.89
N PRO A 42 -7.39 -2.16 5.48
CA PRO A 42 -7.56 -1.65 6.85
C PRO A 42 -6.85 -2.54 7.88
N LYS A 43 -6.19 -1.92 8.86
CA LYS A 43 -5.49 -2.66 9.93
C LYS A 43 -6.47 -3.40 10.85
N GLU A 44 -7.56 -2.75 11.22
CA GLU A 44 -8.57 -3.25 12.16
C GLU A 44 -9.25 -4.53 11.65
N GLY A 45 -9.59 -4.57 10.36
CA GLY A 45 -10.20 -5.76 9.76
C GLY A 45 -9.34 -7.01 9.89
N CYS A 46 -8.02 -6.88 9.74
CA CYS A 46 -7.11 -8.00 9.87
C CYS A 46 -6.96 -8.49 11.31
N LEU A 47 -6.96 -7.56 12.28
CA LEU A 47 -6.88 -7.89 13.71
C LEU A 47 -8.13 -8.66 14.15
N ASN A 48 -9.31 -8.22 13.72
CA ASN A 48 -10.56 -8.91 14.03
C ASN A 48 -10.60 -10.33 13.45
N GLN A 49 -10.18 -10.49 12.18
CA GLN A 49 -10.11 -11.79 11.52
C GLN A 49 -9.14 -12.76 12.21
N ALA A 50 -7.95 -12.28 12.63
CA ALA A 50 -6.99 -13.08 13.36
C ALA A 50 -7.56 -13.53 14.72
N LYS A 51 -8.27 -12.63 15.42
CA LYS A 51 -8.95 -12.94 16.68
C LYS A 51 -10.07 -13.97 16.49
N GLU A 52 -10.87 -13.87 15.44
CA GLU A 52 -11.92 -14.85 15.10
C GLU A 52 -11.32 -16.24 14.83
N LEU A 53 -10.16 -16.32 14.20
CA LEU A 53 -9.46 -17.58 13.94
C LEU A 53 -8.58 -18.08 15.12
N GLY A 54 -8.46 -17.29 16.17
CA GLY A 54 -7.79 -17.69 17.41
C GLY A 54 -6.25 -17.62 17.36
N PHE A 55 -5.64 -16.72 16.58
CA PHE A 55 -4.19 -16.53 16.57
C PHE A 55 -3.78 -15.07 16.78
N PRO A 56 -2.62 -14.81 17.43
CA PRO A 56 -2.08 -13.46 17.59
C PRO A 56 -1.59 -12.88 16.26
N LEU A 57 -1.80 -11.57 16.05
CA LEU A 57 -1.35 -10.84 14.87
C LEU A 57 -0.51 -9.63 15.28
N LYS A 58 0.75 -9.58 14.83
CA LYS A 58 1.63 -8.40 14.92
C LYS A 58 1.55 -7.59 13.62
N VAL A 59 1.39 -6.26 13.73
CA VAL A 59 1.42 -5.33 12.58
C VAL A 59 2.74 -4.59 12.58
N ILE A 60 3.50 -4.73 11.50
CA ILE A 60 4.86 -4.18 11.36
C ILE A 60 4.89 -3.19 10.21
N PRO A 61 5.17 -1.91 10.47
CA PRO A 61 5.31 -0.93 9.41
C PRO A 61 6.64 -1.12 8.65
N LEU A 62 6.55 -1.11 7.33
CA LEU A 62 7.69 -0.95 6.45
C LEU A 62 7.90 0.56 6.23
N ARG A 63 9.07 1.04 6.58
CA ARG A 63 9.38 2.47 6.61
C ARG A 63 10.36 2.85 5.48
N GLU A 64 11.46 3.48 5.83
CA GLU A 64 12.48 4.03 4.92
C GLU A 64 13.11 2.94 4.04
N GLU A 65 13.24 1.72 4.55
CA GLU A 65 13.74 0.57 3.78
C GLU A 65 12.85 0.25 2.58
N PHE A 66 11.52 0.43 2.72
CA PHE A 66 10.59 0.27 1.60
C PHE A 66 10.80 1.35 0.53
N ILE A 67 11.03 2.60 0.94
CA ILE A 67 11.28 3.70 0.00
C ILE A 67 12.62 3.49 -0.72
N ARG A 68 13.67 3.06 0.00
CA ARG A 68 14.96 2.72 -0.64
C ARG A 68 14.81 1.63 -1.70
N MET A 69 14.12 0.55 -1.38
CA MET A 69 13.82 -0.53 -2.32
C MET A 69 12.98 -0.02 -3.50
N LEU A 70 11.97 0.82 -3.24
CA LEU A 70 11.09 1.37 -4.28
C LEU A 70 11.84 2.24 -5.30
N LYS A 71 12.90 2.93 -4.89
CA LYS A 71 13.73 3.78 -5.79
C LYS A 71 14.57 2.98 -6.77
N ALA A 72 15.07 1.82 -6.36
CA ALA A 72 15.99 1.01 -7.15
C ALA A 72 15.72 -0.50 -6.95
N PRO A 73 14.58 -1.01 -7.42
CA PRO A 73 14.26 -2.42 -7.28
C PRO A 73 15.16 -3.27 -8.20
N LYS A 74 15.75 -4.34 -7.66
CA LYS A 74 16.62 -5.27 -8.39
C LYS A 74 15.90 -5.97 -9.55
N TYR A 75 14.62 -6.28 -9.35
CA TYR A 75 13.79 -7.02 -10.32
C TYR A 75 12.81 -6.11 -11.08
N GLY A 76 12.97 -4.79 -10.92
CA GLY A 76 12.20 -3.79 -11.65
C GLY A 76 10.74 -3.68 -11.20
N TYR A 77 9.97 -2.99 -12.03
CA TYR A 77 8.58 -2.69 -11.75
C TYR A 77 7.64 -3.53 -12.62
N GLY A 78 6.43 -3.75 -12.12
CA GLY A 78 5.33 -4.30 -12.90
C GLY A 78 4.75 -3.25 -13.86
N LYS A 79 3.49 -3.46 -14.26
CA LYS A 79 2.82 -2.63 -15.27
C LYS A 79 2.88 -1.12 -14.97
N ASN A 80 2.87 -0.73 -13.69
CA ASN A 80 2.92 0.68 -13.28
C ASN A 80 4.20 1.00 -12.49
N PHE A 81 4.14 1.08 -11.14
CA PHE A 81 5.30 1.39 -10.30
C PHE A 81 5.42 0.40 -9.13
N ASN A 82 4.93 -0.81 -9.32
CA ASN A 82 4.84 -1.85 -8.29
C ASN A 82 6.02 -2.83 -8.36
N PRO A 83 7.02 -2.76 -7.46
CA PRO A 83 8.16 -3.67 -7.42
C PRO A 83 7.80 -4.96 -6.66
N CYS A 84 6.85 -5.75 -7.18
CA CYS A 84 6.23 -6.84 -6.43
C CYS A 84 7.21 -7.93 -5.97
N ILE A 85 8.26 -8.24 -6.76
CA ILE A 85 9.27 -9.23 -6.38
C ILE A 85 10.12 -8.69 -5.24
N ASP A 86 10.68 -7.49 -5.40
CA ASP A 86 11.53 -6.85 -4.39
C ASP A 86 10.77 -6.57 -3.09
N CYS A 87 9.51 -6.15 -3.20
CA CYS A 87 8.61 -6.00 -2.05
C CYS A 87 8.45 -7.33 -1.28
N ARG A 88 8.29 -8.44 -1.99
CA ARG A 88 8.21 -9.76 -1.36
C ARG A 88 9.53 -10.18 -0.74
N ILE A 89 10.66 -9.96 -1.41
CA ILE A 89 11.98 -10.23 -0.83
C ILE A 89 12.15 -9.46 0.48
N LEU A 90 11.85 -8.17 0.52
CA LEU A 90 11.94 -7.37 1.74
C LEU A 90 11.04 -7.92 2.87
N ILE A 91 9.77 -8.25 2.56
CA ILE A 91 8.82 -8.82 3.51
C ILE A 91 9.31 -10.17 4.05
N PHE A 92 9.81 -11.03 3.17
CA PHE A 92 10.25 -12.37 3.54
C PHE A 92 11.56 -12.34 4.33
N SER A 93 12.50 -11.44 4.00
CA SER A 93 13.72 -11.25 4.80
C SER A 93 13.39 -10.81 6.23
N LYS A 94 12.49 -9.83 6.40
CA LYS A 94 12.03 -9.43 7.74
C LYS A 94 11.25 -10.53 8.46
N ALA A 95 10.49 -11.32 7.74
CA ALA A 95 9.76 -12.44 8.32
C ALA A 95 10.71 -13.56 8.78
N LYS A 96 11.85 -13.74 8.10
CA LYS A 96 12.91 -14.66 8.52
C LYS A 96 13.51 -14.24 9.87
N GLU A 97 13.84 -12.97 10.03
CA GLU A 97 14.35 -12.45 11.32
C GLU A 97 13.37 -12.77 12.46
N ILE A 98 12.07 -12.51 12.24
CA ILE A 98 11.02 -12.82 13.23
C ILE A 98 10.87 -14.33 13.44
N MET A 99 10.97 -15.14 12.40
CA MET A 99 10.90 -16.60 12.49
C MET A 99 12.02 -17.14 13.40
N GLU A 100 13.24 -16.61 13.27
CA GLU A 100 14.39 -16.97 14.08
C GLU A 100 14.23 -16.51 15.54
N GLU A 101 13.82 -15.26 15.77
CA GLU A 101 13.54 -14.71 17.10
C GLU A 101 12.46 -15.50 17.87
N GLU A 102 11.39 -15.84 17.17
CA GLU A 102 10.22 -16.54 17.72
C GLU A 102 10.40 -18.06 17.76
N LYS A 103 11.56 -18.56 17.29
CA LYS A 103 11.89 -19.99 17.17
C LYS A 103 10.79 -20.77 16.44
N ALA A 104 10.26 -20.17 15.36
CA ALA A 104 9.26 -20.82 14.52
C ALA A 104 9.93 -21.73 13.47
N GLU A 105 9.28 -22.81 13.10
CA GLU A 105 9.83 -23.84 12.23
C GLU A 105 9.81 -23.45 10.76
N PHE A 106 8.83 -22.62 10.36
CA PHE A 106 8.63 -22.21 8.98
C PHE A 106 7.74 -20.99 8.86
N ILE A 107 7.70 -20.44 7.64
CA ILE A 107 6.78 -19.37 7.24
C ILE A 107 5.71 -19.93 6.31
N PHE A 108 4.47 -19.51 6.44
CA PHE A 108 3.44 -19.79 5.44
C PHE A 108 2.80 -18.50 4.90
N THR A 109 2.27 -18.60 3.68
CA THR A 109 1.58 -17.50 3.01
C THR A 109 0.30 -17.97 2.33
N GLY A 110 -0.64 -17.05 2.09
CA GLY A 110 -1.81 -17.28 1.25
C GLY A 110 -1.54 -17.10 -0.25
N GLU A 111 -0.29 -17.14 -0.71
CA GLU A 111 0.03 -17.04 -2.14
C GLU A 111 -0.50 -18.24 -2.91
N VAL A 112 -1.15 -17.96 -4.05
CA VAL A 112 -1.69 -18.97 -4.96
C VAL A 112 -0.92 -18.97 -6.28
N LEU A 113 -0.47 -20.12 -6.70
CA LEU A 113 0.31 -20.28 -7.95
C LEU A 113 -0.48 -19.74 -9.15
N GLY A 114 0.08 -18.75 -9.85
CA GLY A 114 -0.51 -18.14 -11.04
C GLY A 114 -1.59 -17.08 -10.78
N GLU A 115 -1.90 -16.74 -9.53
CA GLU A 115 -2.89 -15.69 -9.21
C GLU A 115 -2.36 -14.30 -9.58
N ARG A 116 -1.14 -13.95 -9.15
CA ARG A 116 -0.49 -12.68 -9.46
C ARG A 116 0.67 -12.89 -10.42
N PRO A 117 0.57 -12.40 -11.67
CA PRO A 117 1.54 -12.73 -12.73
C PRO A 117 2.98 -12.38 -12.39
N MET A 118 3.21 -11.26 -11.69
CA MET A 118 4.56 -10.79 -11.40
C MET A 118 5.24 -11.58 -10.27
N SER A 119 4.54 -11.89 -9.19
CA SER A 119 5.16 -12.44 -7.96
C SER A 119 4.72 -13.85 -7.58
N GLN A 120 3.67 -14.40 -8.22
CA GLN A 120 3.11 -15.72 -7.86
C GLN A 120 3.20 -16.73 -9.00
N ASN A 121 4.24 -16.63 -9.84
CA ASN A 121 4.66 -17.69 -10.76
C ASN A 121 5.84 -18.49 -10.15
N ARG A 122 6.13 -19.66 -10.68
CA ARG A 122 7.17 -20.57 -10.13
C ARG A 122 8.56 -19.93 -10.06
N TRP A 123 8.92 -19.14 -11.05
CA TRP A 123 10.22 -18.46 -11.10
C TRP A 123 10.30 -17.38 -10.01
N ALA A 124 9.30 -16.49 -9.92
CA ALA A 124 9.29 -15.43 -8.94
C ALA A 124 9.27 -15.97 -7.50
N MET A 125 8.45 -17.00 -7.22
CA MET A 125 8.41 -17.65 -5.91
C MET A 125 9.78 -18.19 -5.50
N ARG A 126 10.49 -18.88 -6.43
CA ARG A 126 11.85 -19.40 -6.18
C ARG A 126 12.87 -18.29 -5.96
N VAL A 127 12.82 -17.23 -6.77
CA VAL A 127 13.71 -16.08 -6.61
C VAL A 127 13.49 -15.41 -5.24
N ILE A 128 12.25 -15.19 -4.85
CA ILE A 128 11.89 -14.57 -3.56
C ILE A 128 12.45 -15.41 -2.40
N GLU A 129 12.26 -16.72 -2.41
CA GLU A 129 12.79 -17.62 -1.37
C GLU A 129 14.31 -17.60 -1.32
N LYS A 130 14.98 -17.67 -2.48
CA LYS A 130 16.45 -17.63 -2.55
C LYS A 130 17.01 -16.31 -2.04
N GLU A 131 16.51 -15.18 -2.52
CA GLU A 131 17.02 -13.86 -2.13
C GLU A 131 16.73 -13.50 -0.66
N SER A 132 15.70 -14.08 -0.07
CA SER A 132 15.39 -13.91 1.36
C SER A 132 16.05 -14.98 2.26
N GLY A 133 16.75 -15.96 1.70
CA GLY A 133 17.37 -17.07 2.43
C GLY A 133 16.36 -17.99 3.12
N LEU A 134 15.19 -18.20 2.49
CA LEU A 134 14.08 -19.02 3.00
C LEU A 134 13.80 -20.24 2.11
N GLU A 135 14.77 -20.71 1.32
CA GLU A 135 14.59 -21.85 0.43
C GLU A 135 14.12 -23.10 1.20
N GLY A 136 12.98 -23.63 0.79
CA GLY A 136 12.33 -24.77 1.41
C GLY A 136 11.66 -24.50 2.76
N LEU A 137 11.61 -23.25 3.21
CA LEU A 137 10.98 -22.85 4.49
C LEU A 137 9.67 -22.06 4.30
N VAL A 138 9.24 -21.83 3.05
CA VAL A 138 8.01 -21.09 2.75
C VAL A 138 6.93 -22.03 2.23
N LEU A 139 5.95 -22.29 3.06
CA LEU A 139 4.79 -23.11 2.71
C LEU A 139 3.68 -22.24 2.12
N ARG A 140 3.03 -22.75 1.06
CA ARG A 140 1.86 -22.13 0.41
C ARG A 140 0.68 -23.11 0.45
N PRO A 141 -0.03 -23.20 1.58
CA PRO A 141 -1.02 -24.24 1.84
C PRO A 141 -2.06 -24.43 0.73
N LEU A 142 -2.45 -23.32 0.06
CA LEU A 142 -3.45 -23.35 -0.99
C LEU A 142 -2.95 -23.97 -2.30
N SER A 143 -1.64 -23.95 -2.56
CA SER A 143 -1.01 -24.47 -3.79
C SER A 143 0.05 -25.52 -3.54
N ALA A 144 0.20 -26.02 -2.32
CA ALA A 144 1.34 -26.82 -1.91
C ALA A 144 1.53 -28.07 -2.76
N LYS A 145 0.46 -28.80 -3.08
CA LYS A 145 0.53 -30.02 -3.91
C LYS A 145 0.94 -29.77 -5.37
N LEU A 146 0.99 -28.50 -5.81
CA LEU A 146 1.48 -28.07 -7.13
C LEU A 146 2.93 -27.60 -7.11
N LEU A 147 3.54 -27.50 -5.94
CA LEU A 147 4.90 -27.03 -5.70
C LEU A 147 5.75 -28.15 -5.12
N PRO A 148 7.09 -28.06 -5.18
CA PRO A 148 7.95 -29.02 -4.48
C PRO A 148 7.64 -29.06 -2.99
N PRO A 149 7.82 -30.20 -2.32
CA PRO A 149 7.71 -30.31 -0.88
C PRO A 149 8.64 -29.32 -0.17
N THR A 150 8.19 -28.81 0.96
CA THR A 150 8.98 -27.93 1.84
C THR A 150 9.56 -28.73 2.99
N ARG A 151 10.61 -28.22 3.65
CA ARG A 151 11.24 -28.88 4.79
C ARG A 151 10.26 -29.26 5.93
N PRO A 152 9.26 -28.41 6.31
CA PRO A 152 8.26 -28.82 7.29
C PRO A 152 7.36 -29.96 6.84
N GLU A 153 7.11 -30.11 5.52
CA GLU A 153 6.39 -31.26 4.96
C GLU A 153 7.27 -32.52 5.01
N GLU A 154 8.55 -32.44 4.60
CA GLU A 154 9.51 -33.54 4.61
C GLU A 154 9.79 -34.05 6.02
N ARG A 155 9.78 -33.16 7.04
CA ARG A 155 9.95 -33.50 8.45
C ARG A 155 8.67 -34.00 9.13
N GLY A 156 7.54 -34.07 8.41
CA GLY A 156 6.27 -34.51 8.96
C GLY A 156 5.64 -33.52 9.98
N ILE A 157 6.11 -32.25 10.02
CA ILE A 157 5.53 -31.19 10.83
C ILE A 157 4.18 -30.77 10.23
N VAL A 158 4.11 -30.75 8.91
CA VAL A 158 2.90 -30.44 8.14
C VAL A 158 2.50 -31.67 7.31
N ASP A 159 1.26 -32.09 7.50
CA ASP A 159 0.67 -33.15 6.68
C ASP A 159 0.28 -32.59 5.30
N ARG A 160 1.05 -32.95 4.29
CA ARG A 160 0.86 -32.52 2.90
C ARG A 160 -0.49 -32.92 2.34
N GLU A 161 -1.07 -34.05 2.78
CA GLU A 161 -2.35 -34.54 2.27
C GLU A 161 -3.52 -33.61 2.62
N LYS A 162 -3.39 -32.84 3.68
CA LYS A 162 -4.36 -31.80 4.08
C LYS A 162 -4.20 -30.49 3.33
N LEU A 163 -3.18 -30.37 2.45
CA LEU A 163 -2.93 -29.17 1.66
C LEU A 163 -3.58 -29.25 0.29
N LEU A 164 -3.61 -28.13 -0.47
CA LEU A 164 -4.47 -27.97 -1.63
C LEU A 164 -3.70 -27.84 -2.96
N THR A 165 -4.49 -27.82 -4.06
CA THR A 165 -4.03 -27.72 -5.45
C THR A 165 -4.60 -26.48 -6.15
N ILE A 166 -4.92 -25.41 -5.40
CA ILE A 166 -5.52 -24.19 -5.98
C ILE A 166 -4.49 -23.48 -6.84
N ARG A 167 -4.91 -23.01 -8.03
CA ARG A 167 -4.07 -22.24 -8.97
C ARG A 167 -4.88 -21.26 -9.80
N GLY A 168 -4.19 -20.24 -10.32
CA GLY A 168 -4.77 -19.28 -11.27
C GLY A 168 -5.51 -18.13 -10.59
N ARG A 169 -6.20 -17.32 -11.39
CA ARG A 169 -6.80 -16.06 -10.96
C ARG A 169 -8.24 -16.17 -10.44
N SER A 170 -8.87 -17.32 -10.69
CA SER A 170 -10.24 -17.52 -10.23
C SER A 170 -10.29 -17.68 -8.71
N ARG A 171 -11.13 -16.89 -8.05
CA ARG A 171 -11.35 -16.96 -6.61
C ARG A 171 -12.48 -17.92 -6.21
N LYS A 172 -13.13 -18.56 -7.17
CA LYS A 172 -14.24 -19.50 -6.88
C LYS A 172 -13.82 -20.63 -5.94
N PRO A 173 -12.66 -21.31 -6.12
CA PRO A 173 -12.24 -22.35 -5.19
C PRO A 173 -12.01 -21.84 -3.76
N GLN A 174 -11.41 -20.64 -3.62
CA GLN A 174 -11.19 -20.05 -2.31
C GLN A 174 -12.49 -19.66 -1.62
N MET A 175 -13.48 -19.12 -2.36
CA MET A 175 -14.78 -18.76 -1.81
C MET A 175 -15.57 -20.00 -1.35
N ALA A 176 -15.57 -21.08 -2.15
CA ALA A 176 -16.16 -22.35 -1.76
C ALA A 176 -15.49 -22.97 -0.53
N LEU A 177 -14.17 -22.85 -0.44
CA LEU A 177 -13.42 -23.30 0.74
C LEU A 177 -13.75 -22.45 1.98
N ALA A 178 -13.90 -21.13 1.83
CA ALA A 178 -14.29 -20.24 2.92
C ALA A 178 -15.66 -20.63 3.51
N GLU A 179 -16.64 -20.90 2.66
CA GLU A 179 -17.96 -21.37 3.06
C GLU A 179 -17.86 -22.69 3.85
N LYS A 180 -17.12 -23.67 3.32
CA LYS A 180 -16.88 -24.95 3.98
C LYS A 180 -16.22 -24.82 5.35
N LEU A 181 -15.29 -23.87 5.50
CA LEU A 181 -14.54 -23.62 6.75
C LEU A 181 -15.21 -22.60 7.67
N GLY A 182 -16.40 -22.09 7.31
CA GLY A 182 -17.16 -21.12 8.11
C GLY A 182 -16.52 -19.72 8.18
N ILE A 183 -15.63 -19.36 7.26
CA ILE A 183 -14.99 -18.03 7.20
C ILE A 183 -15.92 -17.08 6.44
N LYS A 184 -16.55 -16.14 7.15
CA LYS A 184 -17.55 -15.22 6.58
C LYS A 184 -17.04 -13.80 6.37
N ASN A 185 -16.18 -13.31 7.26
CA ASN A 185 -15.75 -11.92 7.30
C ASN A 185 -14.42 -11.72 6.56
N TYR A 186 -14.45 -11.53 5.23
CA TYR A 186 -13.27 -11.20 4.43
C TYR A 186 -13.58 -10.13 3.39
N PRO A 187 -12.59 -9.25 3.05
CA PRO A 187 -12.80 -8.16 2.09
C PRO A 187 -13.02 -8.70 0.67
N THR A 188 -14.00 -8.12 -0.02
CA THR A 188 -14.28 -8.41 -1.43
C THR A 188 -14.50 -7.09 -2.17
N PRO A 189 -13.68 -6.71 -3.14
CA PRO A 189 -12.44 -7.39 -3.53
C PRO A 189 -11.35 -7.31 -2.45
N ALA A 190 -10.35 -8.19 -2.53
CA ALA A 190 -9.19 -8.14 -1.63
C ALA A 190 -8.48 -6.79 -1.76
N GLY A 191 -7.97 -6.27 -0.64
CA GLY A 191 -7.13 -5.08 -0.61
C GLY A 191 -5.92 -5.21 -1.54
N GLY A 192 -5.44 -4.08 -2.02
CA GLY A 192 -4.38 -4.01 -3.00
C GLY A 192 -3.24 -3.10 -2.58
N CYS A 193 -2.39 -2.80 -3.55
CA CYS A 193 -1.30 -1.86 -3.43
C CYS A 193 -1.55 -0.67 -4.37
N LEU A 194 -1.50 0.55 -3.85
CA LEU A 194 -1.70 1.78 -4.63
C LEU A 194 -0.70 1.92 -5.79
N LEU A 195 0.49 1.33 -5.66
CA LEU A 195 1.50 1.34 -6.72
C LEU A 195 1.06 0.60 -8.00
N THR A 196 0.00 -0.22 -7.93
CA THR A 196 -0.61 -0.86 -9.11
C THR A 196 -1.62 0.06 -9.83
N ASN A 197 -2.00 1.19 -9.24
CA ASN A 197 -2.86 2.19 -9.87
C ASN A 197 -2.01 3.12 -10.74
N LYS A 198 -2.40 3.33 -12.00
CA LYS A 198 -1.67 4.15 -12.97
C LYS A 198 -1.50 5.60 -12.51
N GLU A 199 -2.56 6.21 -12.03
CA GLU A 199 -2.55 7.62 -11.61
C GLU A 199 -1.72 7.82 -10.33
N PHE A 200 -1.87 6.91 -9.37
CA PHE A 200 -1.08 6.96 -8.14
C PHE A 200 0.42 6.73 -8.41
N ALA A 201 0.74 5.81 -9.31
CA ALA A 201 2.11 5.57 -9.77
C ALA A 201 2.76 6.83 -10.37
N GLN A 202 2.00 7.66 -11.11
CA GLN A 202 2.48 8.94 -11.63
C GLN A 202 2.83 9.91 -10.49
N LYS A 203 1.98 10.00 -9.45
CA LYS A 203 2.26 10.83 -8.27
C LYS A 203 3.53 10.40 -7.54
N VAL A 204 3.74 9.07 -7.39
CA VAL A 204 4.93 8.54 -6.72
C VAL A 204 6.20 8.83 -7.54
N ARG A 205 6.17 8.61 -8.84
CA ARG A 205 7.31 8.96 -9.72
C ARG A 205 7.65 10.44 -9.67
N ASP A 206 6.65 11.30 -9.74
CA ASP A 206 6.82 12.75 -9.62
C ASP A 206 7.47 13.09 -8.26
N ALA A 207 6.93 12.57 -7.16
CA ALA A 207 7.46 12.83 -5.83
C ALA A 207 8.95 12.43 -5.71
N LEU A 208 9.30 11.22 -6.13
CA LEU A 208 10.69 10.74 -6.09
C LEU A 208 11.63 11.57 -6.99
N ASN A 209 11.18 12.00 -8.18
CA ASN A 209 11.96 12.83 -9.08
C ASN A 209 12.28 14.22 -8.48
N PHE A 210 11.47 14.70 -7.55
CA PHE A 210 11.67 15.96 -6.84
C PHE A 210 12.17 15.79 -5.40
N GLY A 211 12.72 14.62 -5.04
CA GLY A 211 13.30 14.37 -3.71
C GLY A 211 12.29 14.35 -2.56
N GLU A 212 11.01 14.07 -2.85
CA GLU A 212 9.97 13.87 -1.85
C GLU A 212 9.95 12.37 -1.48
N GLU A 213 10.79 11.97 -0.52
CA GLU A 213 11.13 10.56 -0.25
C GLU A 213 10.80 10.09 1.16
N THR A 214 10.24 10.96 1.99
CA THR A 214 9.87 10.57 3.35
C THR A 214 8.59 9.74 3.39
N ILE A 215 8.39 8.99 4.46
CA ILE A 215 7.11 8.29 4.69
C ILE A 215 5.95 9.28 4.69
N PHE A 216 6.14 10.47 5.27
CA PHE A 216 5.16 11.53 5.27
C PHE A 216 4.81 11.99 3.85
N ASP A 217 5.82 12.20 2.98
CA ASP A 217 5.59 12.57 1.57
C ASP A 217 4.74 11.52 0.86
N MET A 218 5.03 10.22 1.08
CA MET A 218 4.27 9.12 0.46
C MET A 218 2.83 9.02 0.98
N GLU A 219 2.61 9.22 2.28
CA GLU A 219 1.25 9.28 2.85
C GLU A 219 0.47 10.47 2.29
N LEU A 220 1.13 11.61 2.13
CA LEU A 220 0.52 12.82 1.59
C LEU A 220 0.04 12.66 0.14
N LEU A 221 0.63 11.75 -0.66
CA LEU A 221 0.17 11.45 -2.03
C LEU A 221 -1.27 10.92 -2.10
N LYS A 222 -1.80 10.41 -1.00
CA LYS A 222 -3.18 9.91 -0.91
C LYS A 222 -4.20 11.05 -0.79
N ILE A 223 -3.76 12.24 -0.34
CA ILE A 223 -4.58 13.38 0.03
C ILE A 223 -4.61 14.40 -1.11
N GLY A 224 -5.78 14.82 -1.52
CA GLY A 224 -5.96 15.94 -2.43
C GLY A 224 -5.60 15.71 -3.91
N ARG A 225 -5.70 16.80 -4.65
CA ARG A 225 -5.23 16.96 -6.03
C ARG A 225 -3.83 17.52 -6.01
N HIS A 226 -2.93 16.92 -6.76
CA HIS A 226 -1.51 17.27 -6.78
C HIS A 226 -1.12 18.00 -8.07
N PHE A 227 -0.40 19.09 -7.90
CA PHE A 227 0.11 19.92 -8.97
C PHE A 227 1.61 20.16 -8.80
N ARG A 228 2.37 20.14 -9.89
CA ARG A 228 3.80 20.47 -9.92
C ARG A 228 4.00 21.76 -10.67
N LEU A 229 4.62 22.74 -10.02
CA LEU A 229 4.95 24.03 -10.63
C LEU A 229 6.26 23.93 -11.41
N LYS A 230 6.50 24.87 -12.31
CA LYS A 230 7.76 24.90 -13.11
C LYS A 230 9.00 25.06 -12.25
N SER A 231 8.88 25.68 -11.10
CA SER A 231 9.95 25.83 -10.09
C SER A 231 10.34 24.53 -9.40
N GLY A 232 9.53 23.47 -9.53
CA GLY A 232 9.62 22.25 -8.75
C GLY A 232 8.77 22.24 -7.47
N ALA A 233 8.17 23.36 -7.11
CA ALA A 233 7.26 23.44 -5.98
C ALA A 233 6.00 22.57 -6.19
N LYS A 234 5.40 22.13 -5.08
CA LYS A 234 4.20 21.29 -5.09
C LYS A 234 3.02 22.00 -4.47
N VAL A 235 1.89 21.95 -5.16
CA VAL A 235 0.60 22.41 -4.62
C VAL A 235 -0.31 21.21 -4.45
N ILE A 236 -0.93 21.10 -3.27
CA ILE A 236 -1.91 20.05 -2.95
C ILE A 236 -3.22 20.77 -2.59
N VAL A 237 -4.31 20.39 -3.26
CA VAL A 237 -5.64 20.99 -3.05
C VAL A 237 -6.60 19.90 -2.58
N GLY A 238 -7.20 20.09 -1.41
CA GLY A 238 -8.16 19.14 -0.83
C GLY A 238 -9.38 18.90 -1.71
N ARG A 239 -10.03 17.75 -1.55
CA ARG A 239 -11.20 17.33 -2.34
C ARG A 239 -12.48 17.37 -1.51
N ASP A 240 -12.36 17.23 -0.21
CA ASP A 240 -13.46 17.17 0.75
C ASP A 240 -13.05 17.71 2.12
N GLU A 241 -13.99 17.77 3.06
CA GLU A 241 -13.77 18.31 4.40
C GLU A 241 -12.68 17.59 5.18
N LYS A 242 -12.59 16.24 5.06
CA LYS A 242 -11.59 15.45 5.79
C LYS A 242 -10.18 15.77 5.31
N GLU A 243 -10.02 15.89 4.00
CA GLU A 243 -8.74 16.29 3.40
C GLU A 243 -8.38 17.73 3.72
N ASN A 244 -9.36 18.65 3.69
CA ASN A 244 -9.16 20.03 4.07
C ASN A 244 -8.73 20.15 5.55
N ALA A 245 -9.39 19.42 6.45
CA ALA A 245 -9.02 19.38 7.86
C ALA A 245 -7.61 18.79 8.08
N PHE A 246 -7.23 17.78 7.29
CA PHE A 246 -5.89 17.24 7.34
C PHE A 246 -4.84 18.25 6.84
N LEU A 247 -5.07 18.88 5.69
CA LEU A 247 -4.14 19.87 5.11
C LEU A 247 -3.95 21.07 6.04
N SER A 248 -5.02 21.55 6.71
CA SER A 248 -4.92 22.63 7.69
C SER A 248 -4.03 22.26 8.90
N LYS A 249 -4.06 20.98 9.34
CA LYS A 249 -3.25 20.51 10.48
C LYS A 249 -1.76 20.41 10.18
N ILE A 250 -1.38 20.21 8.92
CA ILE A 250 0.01 20.07 8.49
C ILE A 250 0.63 21.40 8.01
N GLY A 251 0.10 22.54 8.43
CA GLY A 251 0.55 23.87 8.00
C GLY A 251 2.06 24.12 8.16
N LYS A 252 2.74 23.44 9.10
CA LYS A 252 4.20 23.50 9.24
C LYS A 252 4.98 22.96 8.04
N GLU A 253 4.33 22.21 7.16
CA GLU A 253 4.94 21.59 5.99
C GLU A 253 4.85 22.45 4.71
N GLY A 254 4.28 23.66 4.81
CA GLY A 254 4.15 24.59 3.70
C GLY A 254 3.18 25.74 4.01
N LYS A 255 2.94 26.59 3.04
CA LYS A 255 2.01 27.73 3.15
C LYS A 255 0.59 27.27 2.90
N ILE A 256 -0.32 27.57 3.83
CA ILE A 256 -1.75 27.23 3.73
C ILE A 256 -2.50 28.34 3.01
N LEU A 257 -3.33 27.96 2.03
CA LEU A 257 -4.15 28.87 1.25
C LEU A 257 -5.63 28.48 1.36
N GLN A 258 -6.49 29.50 1.51
CA GLN A 258 -7.95 29.35 1.51
C GLN A 258 -8.60 30.55 0.83
N VAL A 259 -9.69 30.30 0.12
CA VAL A 259 -10.51 31.38 -0.45
C VAL A 259 -11.26 32.10 0.67
N LYS A 260 -11.25 33.43 0.64
CA LYS A 260 -12.05 34.30 1.52
C LYS A 260 -13.48 34.39 0.96
N ASP A 261 -14.45 34.48 1.85
CA ASP A 261 -15.88 34.77 1.54
C ASP A 261 -16.64 33.72 0.69
N PHE A 262 -15.98 32.64 0.26
CA PHE A 262 -16.62 31.56 -0.52
C PHE A 262 -16.22 30.18 0.00
N PRO A 263 -17.14 29.21 -0.01
CA PRO A 263 -16.79 27.83 0.26
C PRO A 263 -15.72 27.32 -0.73
N GLY A 264 -14.71 26.63 -0.22
CA GLY A 264 -13.64 26.16 -1.06
C GLY A 264 -12.69 25.20 -0.34
N PRO A 265 -11.73 24.65 -1.08
CA PRO A 265 -10.73 23.75 -0.55
C PRO A 265 -9.66 24.50 0.26
N VAL A 266 -9.01 23.75 1.13
CA VAL A 266 -7.68 24.11 1.63
C VAL A 266 -6.65 23.69 0.61
N ALA A 267 -5.72 24.58 0.28
CA ALA A 267 -4.54 24.24 -0.50
C ALA A 267 -3.27 24.42 0.33
N ILE A 268 -2.22 23.66 0.02
CA ILE A 268 -0.90 23.84 0.61
C ILE A 268 0.15 23.96 -0.49
N LEU A 269 0.97 25.02 -0.42
CA LEU A 269 2.16 25.19 -1.24
C LEU A 269 3.37 24.71 -0.47
N ARG A 270 4.06 23.71 -1.00
CA ARG A 270 5.24 23.11 -0.39
C ARG A 270 6.52 23.41 -1.17
N ARG A 271 7.63 23.57 -0.43
CA ARG A 271 9.00 23.73 -0.98
C ARG A 271 9.17 24.94 -1.89
N SER A 272 8.51 26.05 -1.58
CA SER A 272 8.74 27.34 -2.23
C SER A 272 8.47 28.52 -1.32
N GLU A 273 9.35 29.52 -1.47
CA GLU A 273 9.20 30.85 -0.90
C GLU A 273 8.94 31.93 -1.98
N ARG A 274 8.85 31.50 -3.27
CA ARG A 274 8.70 32.40 -4.42
C ARG A 274 7.27 32.96 -4.48
N GLU A 275 7.18 34.26 -4.73
CA GLU A 275 5.88 34.95 -4.87
C GLU A 275 5.09 34.46 -6.08
N ASP A 276 5.77 34.20 -7.22
CA ASP A 276 5.12 33.63 -8.41
C ASP A 276 4.43 32.29 -8.10
N ASP A 277 5.11 31.41 -7.35
CA ASP A 277 4.54 30.13 -6.97
C ASP A 277 3.33 30.28 -6.04
N LEU A 278 3.39 31.27 -5.15
CA LEU A 278 2.28 31.60 -4.25
C LEU A 278 1.05 32.09 -5.02
N ILE A 279 1.25 32.96 -6.03
CA ILE A 279 0.16 33.43 -6.92
C ILE A 279 -0.44 32.24 -7.69
N ILE A 280 0.37 31.34 -8.25
CA ILE A 280 -0.11 30.15 -8.94
C ILE A 280 -0.90 29.25 -7.98
N ALA A 281 -0.40 29.03 -6.75
CA ALA A 281 -1.09 28.23 -5.74
C ALA A 281 -2.44 28.85 -5.34
N ALA A 282 -2.51 30.18 -5.20
CA ALA A 282 -3.74 30.90 -4.92
C ALA A 282 -4.76 30.76 -6.08
N ARG A 283 -4.33 30.89 -7.33
CA ARG A 283 -5.18 30.65 -8.51
C ARG A 283 -5.68 29.21 -8.60
N LEU A 284 -4.85 28.21 -8.23
CA LEU A 284 -5.26 26.81 -8.14
C LEU A 284 -6.28 26.60 -7.02
N CYS A 285 -6.08 27.20 -5.84
CA CYS A 285 -7.04 27.13 -4.75
C CYS A 285 -8.40 27.70 -5.16
N ALA A 286 -8.41 28.93 -5.73
CA ALA A 286 -9.60 29.60 -6.22
C ALA A 286 -10.34 28.80 -7.31
N ARG A 287 -9.63 28.12 -8.21
CA ARG A 287 -10.22 27.28 -9.26
C ARG A 287 -11.12 26.16 -8.72
N TYR A 288 -10.80 25.61 -7.58
CA TYR A 288 -11.56 24.51 -6.97
C TYR A 288 -12.55 24.97 -5.88
N SER A 289 -12.78 26.28 -5.75
CA SER A 289 -13.80 26.86 -4.87
C SER A 289 -15.10 27.15 -5.62
N ASP A 290 -16.12 27.55 -4.87
CA ASP A 290 -17.38 28.04 -5.44
C ASP A 290 -17.23 29.39 -6.17
N ALA A 291 -16.12 30.09 -5.97
CA ALA A 291 -15.77 31.34 -6.66
C ALA A 291 -15.06 31.15 -8.01
N ARG A 292 -14.98 29.94 -8.55
CA ARG A 292 -14.21 29.56 -9.75
C ARG A 292 -14.55 30.35 -11.03
N GLU A 293 -15.75 30.93 -11.14
CA GLU A 293 -16.23 31.71 -12.31
C GLU A 293 -16.13 33.22 -12.07
N LYS A 294 -15.58 33.66 -10.94
CA LYS A 294 -15.41 35.11 -10.66
C LYS A 294 -14.19 35.66 -11.37
N GLU A 295 -14.23 36.95 -11.72
CA GLU A 295 -13.10 37.65 -12.33
C GLU A 295 -11.96 37.91 -11.32
N GLU A 296 -12.31 38.16 -10.05
CA GLU A 296 -11.36 38.37 -8.95
C GLU A 296 -11.83 37.65 -7.69
N VAL A 297 -10.90 36.98 -7.03
CA VAL A 297 -11.11 36.25 -5.75
C VAL A 297 -9.97 36.57 -4.79
N ILE A 298 -10.30 36.78 -3.53
CA ILE A 298 -9.31 36.95 -2.47
C ILE A 298 -8.98 35.57 -1.88
N VAL A 299 -7.71 35.23 -1.86
CA VAL A 299 -7.17 34.05 -1.21
C VAL A 299 -6.30 34.47 -0.02
N ILE A 300 -6.54 33.88 1.13
CA ILE A 300 -5.74 34.14 2.34
C ILE A 300 -4.61 33.14 2.43
N CYS A 301 -3.40 33.64 2.66
CA CYS A 301 -2.22 32.84 2.97
C CYS A 301 -1.47 33.47 4.14
N ASP A 302 -1.33 32.75 5.27
CA ASP A 302 -0.63 33.21 6.47
C ASP A 302 -1.08 34.62 6.93
N GLY A 303 -2.41 34.89 6.83
CA GLY A 303 -3.03 36.18 7.19
C GLY A 303 -2.90 37.28 6.14
N LYS A 304 -2.21 37.05 5.02
CA LYS A 304 -2.11 38.00 3.89
C LYS A 304 -3.19 37.71 2.86
N GLU A 305 -3.77 38.77 2.31
CA GLU A 305 -4.74 38.70 1.23
C GLU A 305 -4.03 38.77 -0.14
N ILE A 306 -4.36 37.84 -1.01
CA ILE A 306 -3.84 37.73 -2.37
C ILE A 306 -5.01 37.78 -3.33
N LYS A 307 -5.08 38.81 -4.16
CA LYS A 307 -6.10 38.97 -5.19
C LYS A 307 -5.70 38.20 -6.45
N VAL A 308 -6.53 37.28 -6.89
CA VAL A 308 -6.24 36.44 -8.06
C VAL A 308 -7.49 36.18 -8.90
N LYS A 309 -7.29 36.00 -10.22
CA LYS A 309 -8.27 35.37 -11.08
C LYS A 309 -8.12 33.86 -11.03
N PRO A 310 -9.19 33.07 -10.75
CA PRO A 310 -9.15 31.62 -10.79
C PRO A 310 -8.64 31.09 -12.15
N PHE A 311 -7.89 30.01 -12.15
CA PHE A 311 -7.49 29.35 -13.40
C PHE A 311 -8.70 28.75 -14.13
N SER A 312 -8.69 28.82 -15.44
CA SER A 312 -9.52 27.98 -16.32
C SER A 312 -9.01 26.54 -16.32
N GLU A 313 -9.80 25.61 -16.83
CA GLU A 313 -9.40 24.19 -16.94
C GLU A 313 -8.15 24.01 -17.82
N ALA A 314 -8.05 24.78 -18.90
CA ALA A 314 -6.90 24.76 -19.82
C ALA A 314 -5.60 25.24 -19.13
N GLU A 315 -5.70 26.29 -18.33
CA GLU A 315 -4.56 26.84 -17.58
C GLU A 315 -4.06 25.91 -16.46
N VAL A 316 -4.95 25.08 -15.87
CA VAL A 316 -4.56 24.09 -14.84
C VAL A 316 -3.82 22.90 -15.43
N ALA A 317 -4.14 22.51 -16.66
CA ALA A 317 -3.64 21.27 -17.28
C ALA A 317 -2.10 21.11 -17.23
N PRO A 318 -1.28 22.14 -17.50
CA PRO A 318 0.17 22.04 -17.45
C PRO A 318 0.75 21.68 -16.07
N PHE A 319 0.03 22.00 -15.00
CA PHE A 319 0.49 21.76 -13.62
C PHE A 319 0.09 20.38 -13.10
N ARG A 320 -0.84 19.67 -13.74
CA ARG A 320 -1.30 18.37 -13.28
C ARG A 320 -0.20 17.31 -13.34
N ILE A 321 0.06 16.64 -12.22
CA ILE A 321 0.95 15.47 -12.16
C ILE A 321 0.32 14.29 -12.90
N ILE A 322 -0.99 14.11 -12.75
CA ILE A 322 -1.73 13.07 -13.47
C ILE A 322 -2.09 13.58 -14.84
N ARG A 323 -1.39 13.05 -15.85
CA ARG A 323 -1.72 13.30 -17.26
C ARG A 323 -2.72 12.25 -17.72
N ARG A 324 -3.88 12.71 -18.16
CA ARG A 324 -4.93 11.87 -18.77
C ARG A 324 -4.57 11.47 -20.19
#